data_026c7ec64ab52c97858d8e2942383175
#
_entry.id   026c7ec64ab52c97858d8e2942383175
#
_cell.length_a   1.000
_cell.length_b   1.000
_cell.length_c   1.000
_cell.angle_alpha   90.00
_cell.angle_beta   90.00
_cell.angle_gamma   90.00
#
_symmetry.space_group_name_H-M   'P 1'
#
loop_
_entity.id
_entity.type
_entity.pdbx_description
1 polymer ?
#
loop_
_entity_poly.entity_id
_entity_poly.type
_entity_poly.pdbx_seq_one_letter_code
_entity_poly.pdbx_strand_id
1 'polypeptide(L)'
;MSMDNKAYVFDYNAFMNELSGTLLDALSTGQTNSLMKFIDENWDSLTDPDEGEPLDESWRDMIETAARQTYGVFALDAHIYGDFALTKFYDPADNIGLSHYWDEVESLLDSELGHDNYMVLGAPFGPPDELFDPGKMGSYFQSPAEVKDHLSQLERVAEKKTEIAPCLGKMIEIFRLAAAQGKGLYVTF
;
A
#
# COMPACT_ATOMS: atom_id res chain seq x y z
N MET A 1 3.89 4.54 20.90
CA MET A 1 2.61 4.09 20.28
C MET A 1 3.06 3.16 19.16
N SER A 2 2.79 1.87 19.26
CA SER A 2 3.15 0.93 18.18
C SER A 2 2.18 1.19 17.03
N MET A 3 2.70 1.38 15.81
CA MET A 3 1.90 1.50 14.60
C MET A 3 1.51 0.10 14.15
N ASP A 4 0.26 -0.07 13.75
CA ASP A 4 -0.21 -1.33 13.22
C ASP A 4 0.06 -1.42 11.71
N ASN A 5 1.00 -2.28 11.35
CA ASN A 5 1.28 -2.58 9.95
C ASN A 5 0.09 -3.31 9.31
N LYS A 6 -0.42 -2.74 8.24
CA LYS A 6 -1.44 -3.31 7.38
C LYS A 6 -0.81 -3.70 6.05
N ALA A 7 -1.21 -4.83 5.50
CA ALA A 7 -0.78 -5.27 4.18
C ALA A 7 -1.97 -5.87 3.42
N TYR A 8 -1.99 -5.66 2.12
CA TYR A 8 -3.07 -6.09 1.24
C TYR A 8 -2.51 -6.73 -0.02
N VAL A 9 -3.15 -7.79 -0.49
CA VAL A 9 -2.89 -8.30 -1.84
C VAL A 9 -3.33 -7.25 -2.85
N PHE A 10 -2.41 -6.79 -3.68
CA PHE A 10 -2.58 -5.60 -4.50
C PHE A 10 -2.40 -5.89 -5.99
N ASP A 11 -3.35 -5.45 -6.82
CA ASP A 11 -3.23 -5.56 -8.27
C ASP A 11 -2.26 -4.52 -8.84
N TYR A 12 -0.97 -4.73 -8.54
CA TYR A 12 0.11 -3.83 -8.92
C TYR A 12 0.15 -3.54 -10.43
N ASN A 13 -0.10 -4.56 -11.26
CA ASN A 13 -0.04 -4.38 -12.70
C ASN A 13 -1.20 -3.51 -13.23
N ALA A 14 -2.41 -3.71 -12.71
CA ALA A 14 -3.55 -2.86 -13.05
C ALA A 14 -3.31 -1.42 -12.54
N PHE A 15 -2.85 -1.25 -11.30
CA PHE A 15 -2.45 0.05 -10.76
C PHE A 15 -1.44 0.78 -11.65
N MET A 16 -0.36 0.11 -12.04
CA MET A 16 0.67 0.71 -12.90
C MET A 16 0.14 1.11 -14.27
N ASN A 17 -0.81 0.36 -14.83
CA ASN A 17 -1.38 0.64 -16.14
C ASN A 17 -2.49 1.71 -16.12
N GLU A 18 -3.28 1.77 -15.06
CA GLU A 18 -4.53 2.54 -15.04
C GLU A 18 -4.46 3.83 -14.19
N LEU A 19 -3.72 3.82 -13.08
CA LEU A 19 -3.73 4.92 -12.11
C LEU A 19 -2.37 5.57 -11.86
N SER A 20 -1.28 4.82 -11.91
CA SER A 20 0.04 5.29 -11.42
C SER A 20 0.50 6.60 -12.08
N GLY A 21 0.31 6.73 -13.40
CA GLY A 21 0.67 7.95 -14.13
C GLY A 21 -0.17 9.16 -13.71
N THR A 22 -1.47 8.97 -13.51
CA THR A 22 -2.39 10.02 -13.07
C THR A 22 -2.09 10.46 -11.63
N LEU A 23 -1.82 9.50 -10.74
CA LEU A 23 -1.45 9.80 -9.36
C LEU A 23 -0.10 10.51 -9.28
N LEU A 24 0.90 10.04 -10.04
CA LEU A 24 2.22 10.68 -10.09
C LEU A 24 2.14 12.13 -10.60
N ASP A 25 1.34 12.39 -11.64
CA ASP A 25 1.11 13.74 -12.15
C ASP A 25 0.44 14.63 -11.10
N ALA A 26 -0.59 14.13 -10.41
CA ALA A 26 -1.28 14.85 -9.36
C ALA A 26 -0.35 15.21 -8.19
N LEU A 27 0.49 14.27 -7.72
CA LEU A 27 1.49 14.49 -6.68
C LEU A 27 2.54 15.52 -7.12
N SER A 28 2.99 15.46 -8.38
CA SER A 28 4.05 16.33 -8.89
C SER A 28 3.57 17.76 -9.16
N THR A 29 2.31 17.94 -9.55
CA THR A 29 1.78 19.24 -10.03
C THR A 29 0.75 19.86 -9.11
N GLY A 30 0.18 19.10 -8.20
CA GLY A 30 -0.97 19.49 -7.37
C GLY A 30 -2.29 19.55 -8.14
N GLN A 31 -2.33 19.10 -9.41
CA GLN A 31 -3.53 19.14 -10.26
C GLN A 31 -4.28 17.81 -10.18
N THR A 32 -5.44 17.80 -9.55
CA THR A 32 -6.21 16.60 -9.25
C THR A 32 -7.34 16.28 -10.23
N ASN A 33 -7.56 17.09 -11.26
CA ASN A 33 -8.69 16.92 -12.17
C ASN A 33 -8.75 15.53 -12.85
N SER A 34 -7.58 15.01 -13.28
CA SER A 34 -7.50 13.69 -13.91
C SER A 34 -7.76 12.57 -12.90
N LEU A 35 -7.33 12.75 -11.65
CA LEU A 35 -7.55 11.81 -10.56
C LEU A 35 -9.02 11.78 -10.13
N MET A 36 -9.66 12.95 -10.02
CA MET A 36 -11.11 13.06 -9.77
C MET A 36 -11.91 12.39 -10.88
N LYS A 37 -11.53 12.61 -12.15
CA LYS A 37 -12.16 11.93 -13.28
C LYS A 37 -12.00 10.40 -13.19
N PHE A 38 -10.85 9.89 -12.79
CA PHE A 38 -10.65 8.47 -12.57
C PHE A 38 -11.60 7.92 -11.49
N ILE A 39 -11.77 8.66 -10.39
CA ILE A 39 -12.69 8.30 -9.30
C ILE A 39 -14.14 8.25 -9.84
N ASP A 40 -14.57 9.28 -10.58
CA ASP A 40 -15.93 9.32 -11.16
C ASP A 40 -16.20 8.15 -12.12
N GLU A 41 -15.23 7.83 -12.98
CA GLU A 41 -15.36 6.75 -13.97
C GLU A 41 -15.33 5.34 -13.34
N ASN A 42 -14.82 5.21 -12.12
CA ASN A 42 -14.70 3.93 -11.42
C ASN A 42 -15.51 3.85 -10.14
N TRP A 43 -16.41 4.80 -9.88
CA TRP A 43 -17.14 4.99 -8.63
C TRP A 43 -17.71 3.70 -8.03
N ASP A 44 -18.40 2.92 -8.85
CA ASP A 44 -19.07 1.68 -8.42
C ASP A 44 -18.09 0.56 -7.98
N SER A 45 -16.81 0.72 -8.25
CA SER A 45 -15.75 -0.24 -7.88
C SER A 45 -14.84 0.26 -6.76
N LEU A 46 -15.08 1.47 -6.27
CA LEU A 46 -14.32 2.05 -5.17
C LEU A 46 -15.02 1.80 -3.84
N THR A 47 -14.22 1.78 -2.80
CA THR A 47 -14.68 1.59 -1.42
C THR A 47 -14.05 2.63 -0.50
N ASP A 48 -14.55 2.73 0.72
CA ASP A 48 -13.90 3.43 1.81
C ASP A 48 -12.51 2.81 2.07
N PRO A 49 -11.43 3.59 2.03
CA PRO A 49 -10.08 3.06 2.20
C PRO A 49 -9.75 2.57 3.62
N ASP A 50 -10.60 2.84 4.60
CA ASP A 50 -10.39 2.41 5.98
C ASP A 50 -11.17 1.13 6.32
N GLU A 51 -12.43 1.03 5.89
CA GLU A 51 -13.34 -0.06 6.28
C GLU A 51 -13.75 -0.96 5.11
N GLY A 52 -13.52 -0.55 3.86
CA GLY A 52 -13.88 -1.32 2.65
C GLY A 52 -15.37 -1.29 2.33
N GLU A 53 -16.16 -0.40 2.94
CA GLU A 53 -17.56 -0.26 2.61
C GLU A 53 -17.76 0.40 1.22
N PRO A 54 -18.76 -0.02 0.42
CA PRO A 54 -19.07 0.61 -0.86
C PRO A 54 -19.38 2.10 -0.68
N LEU A 55 -18.86 2.92 -1.60
CA LEU A 55 -19.13 4.36 -1.59
C LEU A 55 -20.58 4.64 -2.05
N ASP A 56 -21.29 5.47 -1.29
CA ASP A 56 -22.57 6.05 -1.67
C ASP A 56 -22.43 7.54 -2.03
N GLU A 57 -23.50 8.20 -2.46
CA GLU A 57 -23.47 9.60 -2.87
C GLU A 57 -23.01 10.57 -1.76
N SER A 58 -23.14 10.21 -0.48
CA SER A 58 -22.68 11.05 0.62
C SER A 58 -21.15 11.15 0.69
N TRP A 59 -20.45 10.15 0.19
CA TRP A 59 -18.98 10.14 0.11
C TRP A 59 -18.42 11.19 -0.84
N ARG A 60 -19.14 11.59 -1.89
CA ARG A 60 -18.68 12.65 -2.80
C ARG A 60 -18.43 13.96 -2.06
N ASP A 61 -19.41 14.39 -1.28
CA ASP A 61 -19.29 15.61 -0.46
C ASP A 61 -18.21 15.47 0.61
N MET A 62 -18.06 14.29 1.20
CA MET A 62 -17.03 14.01 2.20
C MET A 62 -15.62 14.05 1.60
N ILE A 63 -15.37 13.39 0.47
CA ILE A 63 -14.08 13.38 -0.23
C ILE A 63 -13.67 14.82 -0.59
N GLU A 64 -14.58 15.59 -1.20
CA GLU A 64 -14.34 16.98 -1.55
C GLU A 64 -14.09 17.86 -0.31
N THR A 65 -14.80 17.61 0.79
CA THR A 65 -14.64 18.36 2.03
C THR A 65 -13.34 18.01 2.74
N ALA A 66 -12.99 16.72 2.80
CA ALA A 66 -11.74 16.27 3.39
C ALA A 66 -10.53 16.85 2.65
N ALA A 67 -10.52 16.78 1.33
CA ALA A 67 -9.49 17.37 0.49
C ALA A 67 -9.34 18.89 0.71
N ARG A 68 -10.44 19.62 0.91
CA ARG A 68 -10.41 21.08 1.18
C ARG A 68 -9.99 21.43 2.60
N GLN A 69 -10.27 20.59 3.59
CA GLN A 69 -9.99 20.87 5.01
C GLN A 69 -8.54 20.62 5.40
N THR A 70 -7.81 19.83 4.65
CA THR A 70 -6.43 19.49 4.97
C THR A 70 -5.49 20.63 4.58
N TYR A 71 -5.53 21.71 5.33
CA TYR A 71 -4.55 22.81 5.44
C TYR A 71 -4.17 23.61 4.19
N GLY A 72 -4.95 23.61 3.11
CA GLY A 72 -4.74 24.53 1.99
C GLY A 72 -3.44 24.32 1.20
N VAL A 73 -2.84 23.17 1.32
CA VAL A 73 -1.68 22.74 0.52
C VAL A 73 -2.21 21.84 -0.59
N PHE A 74 -2.02 22.24 -1.85
CA PHE A 74 -2.53 21.52 -3.04
C PHE A 74 -2.12 20.04 -3.12
N ALA A 75 -0.98 19.68 -2.53
CA ALA A 75 -0.47 18.32 -2.53
C ALA A 75 -1.33 17.33 -1.71
N LEU A 76 -2.00 17.80 -0.65
CA LEU A 76 -2.82 16.93 0.20
C LEU A 76 -4.07 16.40 -0.49
N ASP A 77 -4.64 17.16 -1.42
CA ASP A 77 -5.78 16.73 -2.21
C ASP A 77 -5.43 15.49 -3.05
N ALA A 78 -4.23 15.44 -3.63
CA ALA A 78 -3.76 14.29 -4.40
C ALA A 78 -3.61 13.02 -3.55
N HIS A 79 -3.19 13.14 -2.30
CA HIS A 79 -3.06 12.01 -1.39
C HIS A 79 -4.41 11.43 -1.01
N ILE A 80 -5.38 12.27 -0.64
CA ILE A 80 -6.72 11.83 -0.26
C ILE A 80 -7.44 11.20 -1.46
N TYR A 81 -7.47 11.87 -2.61
CA TYR A 81 -8.08 11.30 -3.82
C TYR A 81 -7.37 10.02 -4.27
N GLY A 82 -6.04 9.97 -4.12
CA GLY A 82 -5.24 8.78 -4.40
C GLY A 82 -5.61 7.59 -3.53
N ASP A 83 -5.90 7.81 -2.25
CA ASP A 83 -6.28 6.74 -1.32
C ASP A 83 -7.60 6.08 -1.74
N PHE A 84 -8.62 6.88 -2.05
CA PHE A 84 -9.88 6.35 -2.60
C PHE A 84 -9.68 5.63 -3.93
N ALA A 85 -8.93 6.21 -4.86
CA ALA A 85 -8.67 5.62 -6.17
C ALA A 85 -7.91 4.28 -6.08
N LEU A 86 -7.04 4.12 -5.09
CA LEU A 86 -6.29 2.89 -4.85
C LEU A 86 -7.16 1.71 -4.46
N THR A 87 -8.32 1.93 -3.83
CA THR A 87 -9.22 0.86 -3.41
C THR A 87 -9.75 0.01 -4.57
N LYS A 88 -9.66 0.50 -5.82
CA LYS A 88 -9.92 -0.31 -7.01
C LYS A 88 -9.00 -1.54 -7.13
N PHE A 89 -7.82 -1.51 -6.53
CA PHE A 89 -6.75 -2.48 -6.76
C PHE A 89 -6.49 -3.40 -5.56
N TYR A 90 -7.17 -3.17 -4.44
CA TYR A 90 -7.13 -4.02 -3.25
C TYR A 90 -8.47 -3.93 -2.49
N ASP A 91 -8.71 -4.83 -1.58
CA ASP A 91 -9.86 -4.78 -0.66
C ASP A 91 -9.38 -4.30 0.72
N PRO A 92 -9.79 -3.10 1.18
CA PRO A 92 -9.42 -2.60 2.51
C PRO A 92 -9.87 -3.49 3.67
N ALA A 93 -10.91 -4.30 3.49
CA ALA A 93 -11.38 -5.25 4.51
C ALA A 93 -10.44 -6.46 4.66
N ASP A 94 -9.63 -6.78 3.65
CA ASP A 94 -8.74 -7.95 3.60
C ASP A 94 -7.34 -7.66 4.14
N ASN A 95 -7.22 -7.03 5.32
CA ASN A 95 -5.93 -6.76 5.94
C ASN A 95 -5.25 -8.06 6.42
N ILE A 96 -4.08 -8.35 5.86
CA ILE A 96 -3.25 -9.52 6.17
C ILE A 96 -1.91 -9.15 6.82
N GLY A 97 -1.72 -7.88 7.20
CA GLY A 97 -0.45 -7.35 7.70
C GLY A 97 0.08 -7.95 8.99
N LEU A 98 1.25 -7.50 9.39
CA LEU A 98 1.98 -7.98 10.57
C LEU A 98 1.50 -7.33 11.88
N SER A 99 0.58 -6.35 11.82
CA SER A 99 0.15 -5.56 12.97
C SER A 99 1.36 -4.96 13.71
N HIS A 100 1.42 -5.02 15.01
CA HIS A 100 2.50 -4.45 15.83
C HIS A 100 3.81 -5.26 15.85
N TYR A 101 3.85 -6.43 15.19
CA TYR A 101 5.07 -7.26 15.13
C TYR A 101 6.01 -6.90 13.97
N TRP A 102 5.64 -5.95 13.15
CA TRP A 102 6.38 -5.62 11.91
C TRP A 102 7.82 -5.16 12.17
N ASP A 103 8.05 -4.38 13.22
CA ASP A 103 9.35 -3.85 13.59
C ASP A 103 10.31 -4.94 14.11
N GLU A 104 9.77 -5.95 14.81
CA GLU A 104 10.54 -7.13 15.23
C GLU A 104 10.97 -7.96 14.01
N VAL A 105 10.06 -8.17 13.05
CA VAL A 105 10.36 -8.90 11.82
C VAL A 105 11.36 -8.13 10.96
N GLU A 106 11.20 -6.82 10.82
CA GLU A 106 12.14 -5.95 10.09
C GLU A 106 13.54 -6.02 10.71
N SER A 107 13.65 -5.81 12.02
CA SER A 107 14.92 -5.90 12.74
C SER A 107 15.61 -7.26 12.59
N LEU A 108 14.83 -8.33 12.57
CA LEU A 108 15.31 -9.68 12.36
C LEU A 108 15.86 -9.85 10.93
N LEU A 109 15.12 -9.40 9.92
CA LEU A 109 15.54 -9.49 8.52
C LEU A 109 16.76 -8.60 8.24
N ASP A 110 16.83 -7.43 8.83
CA ASP A 110 17.99 -6.54 8.74
C ASP A 110 19.27 -7.21 9.26
N SER A 111 19.15 -7.95 10.35
CA SER A 111 20.29 -8.69 10.92
C SER A 111 20.76 -9.83 10.01
N GLU A 112 19.88 -10.45 9.23
CA GLU A 112 20.17 -11.61 8.39
C GLU A 112 20.51 -11.25 6.94
N LEU A 113 19.89 -10.18 6.40
CA LEU A 113 19.98 -9.82 4.99
C LEU A 113 20.60 -8.44 4.74
N GLY A 114 20.71 -7.61 5.77
CA GLY A 114 21.16 -6.22 5.71
C GLY A 114 20.00 -5.22 5.62
N HIS A 115 20.29 -3.95 5.93
CA HIS A 115 19.30 -2.88 6.09
C HIS A 115 18.62 -2.40 4.80
N ASP A 116 19.05 -2.83 3.63
CA ASP A 116 18.50 -2.41 2.34
C ASP A 116 17.51 -3.45 1.75
N ASN A 117 16.89 -4.28 2.61
CA ASN A 117 16.10 -5.40 2.08
C ASN A 117 14.68 -5.03 1.63
N TYR A 118 14.07 -3.97 2.13
CA TYR A 118 12.72 -3.47 1.82
C TYR A 118 11.59 -4.53 1.84
N MET A 119 11.83 -5.69 2.46
CA MET A 119 10.89 -6.81 2.40
C MET A 119 9.62 -6.56 3.19
N VAL A 120 9.72 -5.90 4.36
CA VAL A 120 8.56 -5.69 5.23
C VAL A 120 7.66 -4.61 4.67
N LEU A 121 8.23 -3.51 4.21
CA LEU A 121 7.45 -2.37 3.74
C LEU A 121 7.28 -2.37 2.22
N GLY A 122 8.33 -2.52 1.46
CA GLY A 122 8.37 -2.27 0.02
C GLY A 122 8.90 -0.87 -0.31
N ALA A 123 8.68 -0.43 -1.55
CA ALA A 123 9.12 0.87 -2.03
C ALA A 123 8.01 1.91 -1.92
N PRO A 124 8.31 3.16 -1.49
CA PRO A 124 7.34 4.26 -1.55
C PRO A 124 7.06 4.64 -3.01
N PHE A 125 5.90 5.27 -3.25
CA PHE A 125 5.48 5.75 -4.56
C PHE A 125 5.40 7.28 -4.56
N GLY A 126 5.80 7.90 -5.65
CA GLY A 126 5.72 9.36 -5.86
C GLY A 126 7.06 10.00 -6.18
N PRO A 127 7.08 11.31 -6.46
CA PRO A 127 8.32 12.06 -6.64
C PRO A 127 9.07 12.14 -5.29
N PRO A 128 10.41 12.27 -5.30
CA PRO A 128 11.21 12.27 -4.06
C PRO A 128 10.79 13.33 -3.02
N ASP A 129 10.25 14.44 -3.49
CA ASP A 129 9.87 15.58 -2.65
C ASP A 129 8.42 15.46 -2.14
N GLU A 130 7.62 14.54 -2.71
CA GLU A 130 6.19 14.38 -2.43
C GLU A 130 5.78 12.91 -2.57
N LEU A 131 6.25 12.09 -1.65
CA LEU A 131 5.87 10.67 -1.60
C LEU A 131 4.40 10.52 -1.21
N PHE A 132 3.71 9.59 -1.85
CA PHE A 132 2.32 9.31 -1.57
C PHE A 132 2.13 8.82 -0.13
N ASP A 133 1.40 9.60 0.67
CA ASP A 133 0.98 9.25 2.02
C ASP A 133 -0.35 9.95 2.36
N PRO A 134 -1.48 9.25 2.36
CA PRO A 134 -2.77 9.82 2.71
C PRO A 134 -2.98 10.04 4.22
N GLY A 135 -1.90 10.21 4.98
CA GLY A 135 -1.95 10.36 6.44
C GLY A 135 -1.87 9.03 7.19
N LYS A 136 -1.45 7.98 6.50
CA LYS A 136 -1.33 6.61 7.03
C LYS A 136 0.09 6.25 7.45
N MET A 137 0.94 7.25 7.68
CA MET A 137 2.35 7.10 8.11
C MET A 137 3.23 6.32 7.12
N GLY A 138 2.89 6.40 5.84
CA GLY A 138 3.58 5.80 4.71
C GLY A 138 2.71 4.85 3.91
N SER A 139 3.00 4.82 2.62
CA SER A 139 2.36 3.95 1.64
C SER A 139 3.43 3.31 0.78
N TYR A 140 3.50 1.98 0.81
CA TYR A 140 4.59 1.23 0.20
C TYR A 140 4.03 0.15 -0.71
N PHE A 141 4.76 -0.15 -1.78
CA PHE A 141 4.32 -1.06 -2.81
C PHE A 141 5.39 -2.08 -3.13
N GLN A 142 4.96 -3.31 -3.41
CA GLN A 142 5.82 -4.35 -3.95
C GLN A 142 5.19 -4.94 -5.21
N SER A 143 5.96 -5.02 -6.28
CA SER A 143 5.53 -5.66 -7.53
C SER A 143 5.41 -7.19 -7.38
N PRO A 144 4.69 -7.87 -8.28
CA PRO A 144 4.63 -9.33 -8.27
C PRO A 144 6.00 -10.01 -8.43
N ALA A 145 6.95 -9.34 -9.06
CA ALA A 145 8.32 -9.86 -9.21
C ALA A 145 9.07 -9.80 -7.88
N GLU A 146 8.99 -8.65 -7.19
CA GLU A 146 9.59 -8.47 -5.85
C GLU A 146 8.98 -9.43 -4.84
N VAL A 147 7.64 -9.60 -4.84
CA VAL A 147 6.95 -10.56 -3.96
C VAL A 147 7.51 -11.97 -4.13
N LYS A 148 7.72 -12.45 -5.35
CA LYS A 148 8.30 -13.78 -5.61
C LYS A 148 9.74 -13.90 -5.16
N ASP A 149 10.53 -12.86 -5.38
CA ASP A 149 11.94 -12.83 -5.01
C ASP A 149 12.11 -12.81 -3.50
N HIS A 150 11.36 -11.95 -2.82
CA HIS A 150 11.33 -11.84 -1.37
C HIS A 150 10.83 -13.14 -0.72
N LEU A 151 9.77 -13.76 -1.25
CA LEU A 151 9.30 -15.08 -0.77
C LEU A 151 10.42 -16.12 -0.81
N SER A 152 11.13 -16.20 -1.94
CA SER A 152 12.24 -17.15 -2.10
C SER A 152 13.39 -16.89 -1.12
N GLN A 153 13.63 -15.63 -0.77
CA GLN A 153 14.64 -15.25 0.22
C GLN A 153 14.19 -15.61 1.64
N LEU A 154 12.94 -15.28 2.00
CA LEU A 154 12.36 -15.59 3.31
C LEU A 154 12.36 -17.10 3.58
N GLU A 155 11.95 -17.91 2.61
CA GLU A 155 11.96 -19.37 2.73
C GLU A 155 13.38 -19.91 2.94
N ARG A 156 14.38 -19.40 2.23
CA ARG A 156 15.79 -19.77 2.42
C ARG A 156 16.32 -19.37 3.80
N VAL A 157 15.92 -18.21 4.33
CA VAL A 157 16.31 -17.80 5.69
C VAL A 157 15.67 -18.73 6.72
N ALA A 158 14.37 -19.01 6.59
CA ALA A 158 13.64 -19.89 7.50
C ALA A 158 14.19 -21.34 7.50
N GLU A 159 14.60 -21.86 6.34
CA GLU A 159 15.23 -23.19 6.22
C GLU A 159 16.61 -23.25 6.91
N LYS A 160 17.41 -22.19 6.79
CA LYS A 160 18.76 -22.14 7.38
C LYS A 160 18.76 -21.83 8.87
N LYS A 161 17.77 -21.10 9.34
CA LYS A 161 17.65 -20.54 10.67
C LYS A 161 16.33 -20.99 11.31
N THR A 162 16.27 -22.25 11.69
CA THR A 162 15.02 -22.86 12.22
C THR A 162 14.53 -22.21 13.51
N GLU A 163 15.42 -21.54 14.25
CA GLU A 163 15.11 -20.81 15.48
C GLU A 163 14.27 -19.55 15.24
N ILE A 164 14.41 -18.91 14.06
CA ILE A 164 13.65 -17.71 13.70
C ILE A 164 12.49 -18.00 12.72
N ALA A 165 12.43 -19.19 12.18
CA ALA A 165 11.38 -19.59 11.24
C ALA A 165 9.95 -19.30 11.77
N PRO A 166 9.61 -19.51 13.05
CA PRO A 166 8.28 -19.15 13.57
C PRO A 166 7.97 -17.65 13.48
N CYS A 167 8.97 -16.78 13.66
CA CYS A 167 8.80 -15.33 13.58
C CYS A 167 8.53 -14.87 12.13
N LEU A 168 9.07 -15.59 11.15
CA LEU A 168 8.87 -15.29 9.73
C LEU A 168 7.60 -15.91 9.14
N GLY A 169 6.93 -16.82 9.89
CA GLY A 169 5.81 -17.62 9.38
C GLY A 169 4.68 -16.78 8.79
N LYS A 170 4.24 -15.76 9.52
CA LYS A 170 3.17 -14.85 9.07
C LYS A 170 3.57 -14.09 7.79
N MET A 171 4.78 -13.59 7.73
CA MET A 171 5.27 -12.88 6.54
C MET A 171 5.36 -13.81 5.32
N ILE A 172 5.85 -15.03 5.49
CA ILE A 172 5.87 -16.05 4.43
C ILE A 172 4.44 -16.35 3.93
N GLU A 173 3.45 -16.42 4.82
CA GLU A 173 2.04 -16.61 4.42
C GLU A 173 1.52 -15.45 3.57
N ILE A 174 1.80 -14.20 3.95
CA ILE A 174 1.43 -12.99 3.20
C ILE A 174 1.99 -13.06 1.78
N PHE A 175 3.30 -13.32 1.67
CA PHE A 175 3.96 -13.39 0.37
C PHE A 175 3.49 -14.56 -0.50
N ARG A 176 3.22 -15.73 0.10
CA ARG A 176 2.65 -16.88 -0.60
C ARG A 176 1.27 -16.57 -1.16
N LEU A 177 0.43 -15.88 -0.40
CA LEU A 177 -0.91 -15.50 -0.84
C LEU A 177 -0.86 -14.58 -2.04
N ALA A 178 -0.04 -13.53 -2.00
CA ALA A 178 0.14 -12.59 -3.12
C ALA A 178 0.77 -13.29 -4.35
N ALA A 179 1.83 -14.09 -4.14
CA ALA A 179 2.50 -14.82 -5.22
C ALA A 179 1.58 -15.82 -5.91
N ALA A 180 0.72 -16.54 -5.16
CA ALA A 180 -0.24 -17.50 -5.71
C ALA A 180 -1.26 -16.84 -6.64
N GLN A 181 -1.60 -15.59 -6.38
CA GLN A 181 -2.49 -14.77 -7.22
C GLN A 181 -1.77 -14.03 -8.35
N GLY A 182 -0.42 -14.08 -8.40
CA GLY A 182 0.38 -13.30 -9.35
C GLY A 182 0.30 -11.80 -9.10
N LYS A 183 -0.02 -11.37 -7.88
CA LYS A 183 -0.22 -9.98 -7.46
C LYS A 183 0.96 -9.46 -6.64
N GLY A 184 0.97 -8.15 -6.44
CA GLY A 184 1.86 -7.43 -5.56
C GLY A 184 1.32 -7.29 -4.14
N LEU A 185 1.95 -6.41 -3.36
CA LEU A 185 1.50 -6.00 -2.02
C LEU A 185 1.40 -4.48 -1.95
N TYR A 186 0.40 -4.00 -1.23
CA TYR A 186 0.30 -2.64 -0.70
C TYR A 186 0.43 -2.70 0.80
N VAL A 187 1.32 -1.89 1.38
CA VAL A 187 1.63 -1.87 2.81
C VAL A 187 1.46 -0.45 3.35
N THR A 188 0.81 -0.33 4.50
CA THR A 188 0.57 0.96 5.18
C THR A 188 0.40 0.74 6.70
N PHE A 189 0.01 1.78 7.45
CA PHE A 189 -0.18 1.73 8.91
C PHE A 189 -1.54 2.25 9.35
#